data_6b6148f04a9228814b973889aed04093
#
_entry.id   6b6148f04a9228814b973889aed04093
#
_cell.length_a   1.000
_cell.length_b   1.000
_cell.length_c   1.000
_cell.angle_alpha   90.00
_cell.angle_beta   90.00
_cell.angle_gamma   90.00
#
_symmetry.space_group_name_H-M   'P 1'
#
loop_
_entity.id
_entity.type
_entity.pdbx_description
1 polymer ?
#
loop_
_entity_poly.entity_id
_entity_poly.type
_entity_poly.pdbx_seq_one_letter_code
_entity_poly.pdbx_strand_id
1 'polypeptide(L)'
;MPRVLLAIPVFNEAKSIDRVLSAVKPYVQNILMVDDGSTDETPARIAAHSVEVIRHCHNRGYGRSMQDIFHAAEADGYGWVITMDCDEQHSPASIPDFLQAIRADSTDVVSGSRYLRSSPEDNDAPGRRREVNMTLTAEINARLGAVPSASGARAALGGGLTDSFCGFKAYRVASLRTLSLDVDGYDFPLQFWVQAVAHGLRVDEIPVPRIYVDPNRSFGSELDDPTRRMALYRATFERELARCAGRLRLATGSVA
;
A
#
# COMPACT_ATOMS: atom_id res chain seq x y z
N MET A 1 -6.18 8.52 -21.44
CA MET A 1 -5.62 8.14 -20.14
C MET A 1 -6.61 7.29 -19.38
N PRO A 2 -6.18 6.26 -18.64
CA PRO A 2 -7.09 5.54 -17.75
C PRO A 2 -7.63 6.49 -16.68
N ARG A 3 -8.87 6.26 -16.23
CA ARG A 3 -9.41 6.96 -15.05
C ARG A 3 -8.60 6.53 -13.83
N VAL A 4 -8.16 7.49 -13.03
CA VAL A 4 -7.38 7.26 -11.82
C VAL A 4 -8.19 7.74 -10.62
N LEU A 5 -8.31 6.89 -9.60
CA LEU A 5 -8.85 7.20 -8.28
C LEU A 5 -7.70 7.45 -7.32
N LEU A 6 -7.74 8.52 -6.53
CA LEU A 6 -6.94 8.63 -5.31
C LEU A 6 -7.80 8.15 -4.15
N ALA A 7 -7.32 7.16 -3.40
CA ALA A 7 -8.03 6.62 -2.26
C ALA A 7 -7.22 6.74 -0.97
N ILE A 8 -7.86 7.19 0.10
CA ILE A 8 -7.24 7.54 1.37
C ILE A 8 -7.97 6.80 2.50
N PRO A 9 -7.41 5.70 3.04
CA PRO A 9 -7.92 5.11 4.27
C PRO A 9 -7.64 6.05 5.44
N VAL A 10 -8.60 6.19 6.35
CA VAL A 10 -8.49 7.11 7.47
C VAL A 10 -9.15 6.54 8.73
N PHE A 11 -8.48 6.74 9.87
CA PHE A 11 -9.02 6.43 11.19
C PHE A 11 -8.49 7.42 12.22
N ASN A 12 -9.39 8.26 12.78
CA ASN A 12 -9.07 9.27 13.79
C ASN A 12 -7.97 10.26 13.35
N GLU A 13 -8.16 10.89 12.18
CA GLU A 13 -7.21 11.82 11.55
C GLU A 13 -7.79 13.24 11.38
N ALA A 14 -8.70 13.66 12.27
CA ALA A 14 -9.36 14.97 12.18
C ALA A 14 -8.40 16.15 11.98
N LYS A 15 -7.17 16.05 12.51
CA LYS A 15 -6.18 17.13 12.46
C LYS A 15 -5.53 17.30 11.08
N SER A 16 -5.48 16.25 10.25
CA SER A 16 -4.76 16.23 8.96
C SER A 16 -5.69 16.34 7.75
N ILE A 17 -6.97 15.96 7.87
CA ILE A 17 -7.95 15.88 6.76
C ILE A 17 -7.92 17.13 5.87
N ASP A 18 -8.12 18.32 6.44
CA ASP A 18 -8.25 19.55 5.65
C ASP A 18 -6.97 19.88 4.88
N ARG A 19 -5.80 19.66 5.50
CA ARG A 19 -4.50 19.88 4.87
C ARG A 19 -4.23 18.88 3.76
N VAL A 20 -4.45 17.59 4.04
CA VAL A 20 -4.24 16.51 3.06
C VAL A 20 -5.15 16.69 1.86
N LEU A 21 -6.46 16.88 2.07
CA LEU A 21 -7.41 17.07 0.97
C LEU A 21 -7.12 18.33 0.15
N SER A 22 -6.74 19.44 0.80
CA SER A 22 -6.34 20.66 0.09
C SER A 22 -5.08 20.43 -0.76
N ALA A 23 -4.12 19.65 -0.26
CA ALA A 23 -2.84 19.40 -0.93
C ALA A 23 -2.95 18.42 -2.10
N VAL A 24 -3.90 17.47 -2.10
CA VAL A 24 -4.06 16.48 -3.18
C VAL A 24 -4.94 16.97 -4.34
N LYS A 25 -5.92 17.86 -4.07
CA LYS A 25 -6.86 18.39 -5.08
C LYS A 25 -6.21 18.98 -6.35
N PRO A 26 -5.03 19.63 -6.30
CA PRO A 26 -4.37 20.12 -7.51
C PRO A 26 -3.94 19.02 -8.50
N TYR A 27 -3.77 17.79 -8.03
CA TYR A 27 -3.23 16.68 -8.81
C TYR A 27 -4.27 15.69 -9.32
N VAL A 28 -5.42 15.55 -8.60
CA VAL A 28 -6.44 14.54 -8.88
C VAL A 28 -7.85 15.11 -8.69
N GLN A 29 -8.78 14.60 -9.48
CA GLN A 29 -10.19 15.01 -9.42
C GLN A 29 -11.07 14.00 -8.67
N ASN A 30 -10.74 12.71 -8.75
CA ASN A 30 -11.52 11.64 -8.13
C ASN A 30 -10.83 11.23 -6.84
N ILE A 31 -11.47 11.49 -5.71
CA ILE A 31 -10.95 11.20 -4.38
C ILE A 31 -11.98 10.38 -3.62
N LEU A 32 -11.56 9.23 -3.10
CA LEU A 32 -12.33 8.38 -2.19
C LEU A 32 -11.66 8.38 -0.82
N MET A 33 -12.43 8.72 0.21
CA MET A 33 -12.02 8.52 1.61
C MET A 33 -12.68 7.24 2.14
N VAL A 34 -11.91 6.38 2.81
CA VAL A 34 -12.48 5.25 3.55
C VAL A 34 -12.29 5.50 5.03
N ASP A 35 -13.35 5.98 5.68
CA ASP A 35 -13.39 6.22 7.13
C ASP A 35 -13.63 4.90 7.86
N ASP A 36 -12.59 4.36 8.45
CA ASP A 36 -12.60 3.08 9.15
C ASP A 36 -13.23 3.16 10.56
N GLY A 37 -14.39 3.81 10.63
CA GLY A 37 -15.15 3.92 11.88
C GLY A 37 -14.56 4.91 12.87
N SER A 38 -14.05 6.06 12.41
CA SER A 38 -13.51 7.11 13.27
C SER A 38 -14.50 7.56 14.33
N THR A 39 -13.99 7.83 15.53
CA THR A 39 -14.73 8.24 16.71
C THR A 39 -14.46 9.70 17.13
N ASP A 40 -13.52 10.35 16.47
CA ASP A 40 -13.21 11.77 16.64
C ASP A 40 -13.97 12.66 15.62
N GLU A 41 -13.51 13.86 15.36
CA GLU A 41 -14.12 14.78 14.39
C GLU A 41 -13.84 14.42 12.91
N THR A 42 -13.11 13.33 12.60
CA THR A 42 -12.75 12.94 11.23
C THR A 42 -13.96 12.91 10.28
N PRO A 43 -15.11 12.27 10.63
CA PRO A 43 -16.25 12.24 9.73
C PRO A 43 -16.83 13.62 9.42
N ALA A 44 -16.88 14.50 10.42
CA ALA A 44 -17.37 15.87 10.24
C ALA A 44 -16.43 16.70 9.35
N ARG A 45 -15.11 16.49 9.48
CA ARG A 45 -14.12 17.14 8.61
C ARG A 45 -14.25 16.65 7.18
N ILE A 46 -14.35 15.34 6.95
CA ILE A 46 -14.53 14.78 5.60
C ILE A 46 -15.79 15.34 4.95
N ALA A 47 -16.90 15.43 5.68
CA ALA A 47 -18.18 15.94 5.17
C ALA A 47 -18.14 17.41 4.70
N ALA A 48 -17.15 18.18 5.15
CA ALA A 48 -16.93 19.55 4.67
C ALA A 48 -16.28 19.63 3.28
N HIS A 49 -15.82 18.50 2.73
CA HIS A 49 -15.20 18.42 1.42
C HIS A 49 -16.06 17.64 0.43
N SER A 50 -16.01 18.04 -0.86
CA SER A 50 -16.66 17.31 -1.95
C SER A 50 -15.76 16.14 -2.37
N VAL A 51 -15.88 15.00 -1.67
CA VAL A 51 -15.16 13.74 -1.94
C VAL A 51 -16.12 12.57 -1.74
N GLU A 52 -15.84 11.45 -2.40
CA GLU A 52 -16.56 10.20 -2.16
C GLU A 52 -16.15 9.59 -0.82
N VAL A 53 -17.09 8.96 -0.12
CA VAL A 53 -16.83 8.40 1.22
C VAL A 53 -17.46 7.03 1.36
N ILE A 54 -16.63 6.05 1.79
CA ILE A 54 -17.11 4.81 2.40
C ILE A 54 -16.88 4.95 3.90
N ARG A 55 -17.89 4.64 4.72
CA ARG A 55 -17.75 4.71 6.17
C ARG A 55 -18.12 3.39 6.82
N HIS A 56 -17.20 2.84 7.61
CA HIS A 56 -17.45 1.69 8.45
C HIS A 56 -18.18 2.09 9.74
N CYS A 57 -19.02 1.21 10.25
CA CYS A 57 -19.73 1.46 11.52
C CYS A 57 -18.81 1.32 12.76
N HIS A 58 -17.65 0.67 12.61
CA HIS A 58 -16.58 0.52 13.60
C HIS A 58 -15.26 0.26 12.89
N ASN A 59 -14.14 0.37 13.61
CA ASN A 59 -12.83 0.06 13.05
C ASN A 59 -12.77 -1.42 12.61
N ARG A 60 -12.44 -1.65 11.35
CA ARG A 60 -12.31 -2.96 10.70
C ARG A 60 -10.88 -3.30 10.32
N GLY A 61 -10.00 -2.31 10.36
CA GLY A 61 -8.58 -2.44 10.06
C GLY A 61 -8.16 -1.93 8.70
N TYR A 62 -6.86 -1.63 8.60
CA TYR A 62 -6.23 -1.07 7.40
C TYR A 62 -6.46 -1.93 6.16
N GLY A 63 -6.21 -3.24 6.28
CA GLY A 63 -6.38 -4.16 5.15
C GLY A 63 -7.82 -4.24 4.65
N ARG A 64 -8.81 -4.14 5.56
CA ARG A 64 -10.21 -4.06 5.17
C ARG A 64 -10.51 -2.80 4.39
N SER A 65 -10.02 -1.66 4.83
CA SER A 65 -10.15 -0.40 4.09
C SER A 65 -9.53 -0.50 2.70
N MET A 66 -8.38 -1.17 2.55
CA MET A 66 -7.76 -1.43 1.26
C MET A 66 -8.61 -2.31 0.35
N GLN A 67 -9.24 -3.36 0.88
CA GLN A 67 -10.15 -4.23 0.12
C GLN A 67 -11.35 -3.44 -0.38
N ASP A 68 -11.95 -2.60 0.46
CA ASP A 68 -13.11 -1.78 0.09
C ASP A 68 -12.74 -0.70 -0.95
N ILE A 69 -11.52 -0.12 -0.87
CA ILE A 69 -10.96 0.74 -1.92
C ILE A 69 -10.88 0.00 -3.26
N PHE A 70 -10.35 -1.21 -3.27
CA PHE A 70 -10.18 -1.99 -4.50
C PHE A 70 -11.51 -2.36 -5.12
N HIS A 71 -12.49 -2.76 -4.32
CA HIS A 71 -13.84 -3.06 -4.77
C HIS A 71 -14.55 -1.81 -5.34
N ALA A 72 -14.44 -0.66 -4.68
CA ALA A 72 -15.01 0.59 -5.18
C ALA A 72 -14.37 1.00 -6.51
N ALA A 73 -13.03 0.96 -6.59
CA ALA A 73 -12.32 1.30 -7.82
C ALA A 73 -12.73 0.39 -9.00
N GLU A 74 -12.97 -0.89 -8.74
CA GLU A 74 -13.47 -1.84 -9.73
C GLU A 74 -14.91 -1.54 -10.14
N ALA A 75 -15.82 -1.37 -9.17
CA ALA A 75 -17.24 -1.14 -9.39
C ALA A 75 -17.49 0.14 -10.22
N ASP A 76 -16.69 1.18 -9.97
CA ASP A 76 -16.82 2.48 -10.65
C ASP A 76 -15.99 2.58 -11.94
N GLY A 77 -15.36 1.47 -12.37
CA GLY A 77 -14.66 1.37 -13.64
C GLY A 77 -13.38 2.21 -13.73
N TYR A 78 -12.68 2.39 -12.60
CA TYR A 78 -11.35 2.99 -12.62
C TYR A 78 -10.32 2.03 -13.22
N GLY A 79 -9.39 2.58 -14.01
CA GLY A 79 -8.28 1.80 -14.55
C GLY A 79 -7.15 1.60 -13.53
N TRP A 80 -6.97 2.61 -12.66
CA TRP A 80 -5.95 2.63 -11.63
C TRP A 80 -6.47 3.25 -10.34
N VAL A 81 -5.93 2.80 -9.22
CA VAL A 81 -6.11 3.44 -7.92
C VAL A 81 -4.75 3.78 -7.31
N ILE A 82 -4.60 5.01 -6.87
CA ILE A 82 -3.46 5.46 -6.05
C ILE A 82 -3.94 5.49 -4.61
N THR A 83 -3.20 4.86 -3.70
CA THR A 83 -3.47 4.93 -2.26
C THR A 83 -2.44 5.80 -1.57
N MET A 84 -2.84 6.56 -0.58
CA MET A 84 -1.94 7.29 0.34
C MET A 84 -2.58 7.40 1.72
N ASP A 85 -1.75 7.50 2.76
CA ASP A 85 -2.23 7.66 4.12
C ASP A 85 -2.57 9.13 4.42
N CYS A 86 -3.46 9.37 5.40
CA CYS A 86 -3.92 10.70 5.78
C CYS A 86 -3.05 11.37 6.85
N ASP A 87 -1.94 10.78 7.25
CA ASP A 87 -1.11 11.17 8.39
C ASP A 87 0.03 12.15 8.06
N GLU A 88 -0.03 12.74 6.86
CA GLU A 88 0.97 13.67 6.33
C GLU A 88 2.38 13.06 6.14
N GLN A 89 2.53 11.73 6.22
CA GLN A 89 3.80 11.05 5.95
C GLN A 89 4.04 10.78 4.45
N HIS A 90 3.04 11.01 3.62
CA HIS A 90 3.12 10.91 2.16
C HIS A 90 3.03 12.31 1.54
N SER A 91 4.06 12.72 0.79
CA SER A 91 4.07 14.00 0.09
C SER A 91 3.14 13.98 -1.13
N PRO A 92 2.06 14.79 -1.17
CA PRO A 92 1.20 14.88 -2.35
C PRO A 92 1.93 15.32 -3.63
N ALA A 93 3.07 16.00 -3.50
CA ALA A 93 3.93 16.39 -4.62
C ALA A 93 4.50 15.19 -5.40
N SER A 94 4.48 13.97 -4.83
CA SER A 94 4.86 12.75 -5.53
C SER A 94 3.75 12.16 -6.42
N ILE A 95 2.50 12.62 -6.32
CA ILE A 95 1.38 12.12 -7.15
C ILE A 95 1.70 12.20 -8.66
N PRO A 96 2.27 13.29 -9.20
CA PRO A 96 2.66 13.37 -10.61
C PRO A 96 3.59 12.25 -11.07
N ASP A 97 4.50 11.77 -10.23
CA ASP A 97 5.42 10.68 -10.56
C ASP A 97 4.67 9.34 -10.69
N PHE A 98 3.71 9.07 -9.79
CA PHE A 98 2.79 7.94 -9.96
C PHE A 98 1.98 8.03 -11.25
N LEU A 99 1.43 9.21 -11.57
CA LEU A 99 0.69 9.43 -12.80
C LEU A 99 1.57 9.24 -14.04
N GLN A 100 2.85 9.61 -13.98
CA GLN A 100 3.81 9.35 -15.05
C GLN A 100 4.08 7.86 -15.22
N ALA A 101 4.30 7.13 -14.12
CA ALA A 101 4.51 5.69 -14.15
C ALA A 101 3.27 4.93 -14.68
N ILE A 102 2.06 5.36 -14.30
CA ILE A 102 0.80 4.85 -14.85
C ILE A 102 0.72 5.04 -16.37
N ARG A 103 1.15 6.19 -16.88
CA ARG A 103 1.18 6.47 -18.34
C ARG A 103 2.15 5.60 -19.11
N ALA A 104 3.27 5.22 -18.48
CA ALA A 104 4.25 4.33 -19.09
C ALA A 104 3.72 2.91 -19.33
N ASP A 105 2.66 2.52 -18.62
CA ASP A 105 1.90 1.26 -18.77
C ASP A 105 2.76 -0.02 -18.70
N SER A 106 3.93 0.06 -18.07
CA SER A 106 4.92 -1.02 -18.01
C SER A 106 4.72 -1.98 -16.83
N THR A 107 3.91 -1.58 -15.84
CA THR A 107 3.75 -2.31 -14.57
C THR A 107 2.28 -2.49 -14.20
N ASP A 108 2.04 -3.30 -13.18
CA ASP A 108 0.72 -3.52 -12.59
C ASP A 108 0.61 -2.86 -11.21
N VAL A 109 1.78 -2.67 -10.56
CA VAL A 109 1.91 -1.98 -9.27
C VAL A 109 3.09 -1.03 -9.35
N VAL A 110 2.87 0.22 -8.95
CA VAL A 110 3.94 1.20 -8.69
C VAL A 110 3.98 1.44 -7.18
N SER A 111 5.06 1.04 -6.51
CA SER A 111 5.22 1.21 -5.08
C SER A 111 6.12 2.41 -4.78
N GLY A 112 5.64 3.32 -3.94
CA GLY A 112 6.53 4.34 -3.37
C GLY A 112 7.56 3.68 -2.46
N SER A 113 8.80 4.14 -2.51
CA SER A 113 9.85 3.71 -1.60
C SER A 113 10.55 4.90 -0.97
N ARG A 114 10.57 4.90 0.36
CA ARG A 114 11.26 5.90 1.21
C ARG A 114 12.77 5.65 1.30
N TYR A 115 13.23 4.54 0.72
CA TYR A 115 14.62 4.08 0.84
C TYR A 115 15.33 3.90 -0.52
N LEU A 116 14.62 4.13 -1.62
CA LEU A 116 15.18 3.99 -2.97
C LEU A 116 16.19 5.12 -3.31
N ARG A 117 15.88 6.34 -2.90
CA ARG A 117 16.74 7.52 -3.03
C ARG A 117 16.50 8.46 -1.86
N SER A 118 17.53 9.23 -1.47
CA SER A 118 17.36 10.30 -0.50
C SER A 118 16.63 11.49 -1.10
N SER A 119 15.79 12.15 -0.30
CA SER A 119 15.06 13.36 -0.63
C SER A 119 15.47 14.50 0.34
N PRO A 120 15.46 15.77 -0.09
CA PRO A 120 15.61 16.90 0.81
C PRO A 120 14.56 16.99 1.92
N GLU A 121 13.39 16.37 1.71
CA GLU A 121 12.30 16.30 2.68
C GLU A 121 12.47 15.18 3.71
N ASP A 122 13.50 14.31 3.55
CA ASP A 122 13.70 13.17 4.43
C ASP A 122 14.01 13.61 5.86
N ASN A 123 13.36 12.93 6.80
CA ASN A 123 13.71 13.00 8.21
C ASN A 123 13.95 11.60 8.80
N ASP A 124 14.36 11.54 10.06
CA ASP A 124 14.73 10.28 10.71
C ASP A 124 13.51 9.44 11.04
N ALA A 125 13.51 8.22 10.52
CA ALA A 125 12.53 7.21 10.91
C ALA A 125 12.72 6.82 12.37
N PRO A 126 11.63 6.66 13.16
CA PRO A 126 11.72 6.04 14.47
C PRO A 126 12.43 4.68 14.35
N GLY A 127 13.57 4.51 15.07
CA GLY A 127 14.57 3.47 14.80
C GLY A 127 14.01 2.05 14.63
N ARG A 128 13.08 1.64 15.51
CA ARG A 128 12.47 0.31 15.45
C ARG A 128 11.51 0.10 14.27
N ARG A 129 10.88 1.16 13.74
CA ARG A 129 10.01 1.04 12.55
C ARG A 129 10.83 0.75 11.31
N ARG A 130 11.95 1.43 11.15
CA ARG A 130 12.87 1.19 10.04
C ARG A 130 13.44 -0.23 10.09
N GLU A 131 13.87 -0.69 11.26
CA GLU A 131 14.42 -2.04 11.45
C GLU A 131 13.42 -3.13 11.06
N VAL A 132 12.17 -3.05 11.55
CA VAL A 132 11.09 -3.98 11.18
C VAL A 132 10.85 -3.98 9.68
N ASN A 133 10.74 -2.80 9.06
CA ASN A 133 10.53 -2.69 7.61
C ASN A 133 11.70 -3.34 6.85
N MET A 134 12.94 -2.98 7.15
CA MET A 134 14.12 -3.51 6.45
C MET A 134 14.24 -5.03 6.60
N THR A 135 14.00 -5.57 7.81
CA THR A 135 14.06 -7.00 8.07
C THR A 135 13.02 -7.76 7.23
N LEU A 136 11.76 -7.33 7.28
CA LEU A 136 10.70 -8.00 6.53
C LEU A 136 10.84 -7.80 5.02
N THR A 137 11.27 -6.64 4.57
CA THR A 137 11.56 -6.41 3.14
C THR A 137 12.66 -7.37 2.65
N ALA A 138 13.71 -7.58 3.46
CA ALA A 138 14.75 -8.55 3.12
C ALA A 138 14.21 -10.00 3.11
N GLU A 139 13.36 -10.39 4.07
CA GLU A 139 12.70 -11.71 4.09
C GLU A 139 11.81 -11.92 2.85
N ILE A 140 11.02 -10.91 2.47
CA ILE A 140 10.19 -10.93 1.24
C ILE A 140 11.09 -11.13 0.01
N ASN A 141 12.13 -10.35 -0.13
CA ASN A 141 13.04 -10.43 -1.27
C ASN A 141 13.74 -11.79 -1.36
N ALA A 142 14.17 -12.35 -0.22
CA ALA A 142 14.81 -13.66 -0.18
C ALA A 142 13.89 -14.79 -0.68
N ARG A 143 12.59 -14.68 -0.43
CA ARG A 143 11.60 -15.71 -0.79
C ARG A 143 10.93 -15.46 -2.15
N LEU A 144 10.77 -14.22 -2.58
CA LEU A 144 9.98 -13.82 -3.75
C LEU A 144 10.76 -13.05 -4.80
N GLY A 145 11.90 -12.47 -4.48
CA GLY A 145 12.62 -11.53 -5.36
C GLY A 145 13.11 -12.13 -6.69
N ALA A 146 13.31 -13.44 -6.75
CA ALA A 146 13.74 -14.14 -7.95
C ALA A 146 12.58 -14.70 -8.80
N VAL A 147 11.33 -14.58 -8.35
CA VAL A 147 10.17 -15.11 -9.08
C VAL A 147 9.93 -14.28 -10.35
N PRO A 148 9.87 -14.90 -11.56
CA PRO A 148 9.60 -14.17 -12.79
C PRO A 148 8.21 -13.53 -12.81
N SER A 149 8.09 -12.40 -13.54
CA SER A 149 6.77 -11.83 -13.84
C SER A 149 6.00 -12.70 -14.85
N ALA A 150 4.73 -12.45 -15.02
CA ALA A 150 3.88 -13.15 -15.99
C ALA A 150 4.42 -13.08 -17.43
N SER A 151 5.16 -12.02 -17.78
CA SER A 151 5.82 -11.89 -19.09
C SER A 151 7.10 -12.71 -19.21
N GLY A 152 7.63 -13.25 -18.12
CA GLY A 152 8.90 -14.00 -18.08
C GLY A 152 10.17 -13.17 -18.32
N ALA A 153 10.02 -11.90 -18.70
CA ALA A 153 11.16 -11.07 -19.12
C ALA A 153 11.92 -10.44 -17.93
N ARG A 154 11.31 -10.40 -16.75
CA ARG A 154 11.84 -9.72 -15.56
C ARG A 154 11.29 -10.39 -14.29
N ALA A 155 11.99 -10.29 -13.16
CA ALA A 155 11.43 -10.69 -11.86
C ALA A 155 10.18 -9.86 -11.51
N ALA A 156 9.17 -10.48 -10.92
CA ALA A 156 7.90 -9.81 -10.58
C ALA A 156 8.13 -8.57 -9.70
N LEU A 157 9.07 -8.64 -8.75
CA LEU A 157 9.43 -7.51 -7.87
C LEU A 157 10.56 -6.63 -8.46
N GLY A 158 10.74 -6.59 -9.78
CA GLY A 158 11.75 -5.72 -10.38
C GLY A 158 13.20 -5.99 -9.98
N GLY A 159 13.47 -7.08 -9.27
CA GLY A 159 14.78 -7.43 -8.70
C GLY A 159 14.85 -7.29 -7.19
N GLY A 160 13.75 -6.92 -6.54
CA GLY A 160 13.59 -6.78 -5.11
C GLY A 160 12.95 -5.44 -4.73
N LEU A 161 12.32 -5.42 -3.56
CA LEU A 161 11.74 -4.22 -2.96
C LEU A 161 12.77 -3.53 -2.06
N THR A 162 12.68 -2.22 -1.95
CA THR A 162 13.43 -1.44 -0.95
C THR A 162 12.53 -0.98 0.21
N ASP A 163 11.20 -0.94 0.00
CA ASP A 163 10.20 -0.57 1.02
C ASP A 163 8.87 -1.32 0.85
N SER A 164 8.72 -2.43 1.55
CA SER A 164 7.50 -3.25 1.45
C SER A 164 6.27 -2.67 2.17
N PHE A 165 6.46 -1.68 3.05
CA PHE A 165 5.40 -1.13 3.91
C PHE A 165 4.98 0.31 3.60
N CYS A 166 5.51 0.93 2.56
CA CYS A 166 5.00 2.24 2.14
C CYS A 166 3.55 2.10 1.66
N GLY A 167 2.61 2.86 2.25
CA GLY A 167 1.19 2.87 1.84
C GLY A 167 0.92 3.65 0.55
N PHE A 168 1.90 4.46 0.09
CA PHE A 168 1.79 5.23 -1.13
C PHE A 168 2.08 4.36 -2.35
N LYS A 169 1.04 3.87 -2.99
CA LYS A 169 1.15 2.95 -4.13
C LYS A 169 0.11 3.25 -5.19
N ALA A 170 0.41 2.89 -6.44
CA ALA A 170 -0.59 2.81 -7.49
C ALA A 170 -0.79 1.36 -7.93
N TYR A 171 -2.04 0.98 -8.14
CA TYR A 171 -2.43 -0.37 -8.52
C TYR A 171 -3.28 -0.33 -9.79
N ARG A 172 -2.97 -1.20 -10.75
CA ARG A 172 -3.85 -1.45 -11.90
C ARG A 172 -5.07 -2.25 -11.45
N VAL A 173 -6.26 -1.68 -11.54
CA VAL A 173 -7.48 -2.30 -11.02
C VAL A 173 -7.75 -3.68 -11.63
N ALA A 174 -7.53 -3.82 -12.94
CA ALA A 174 -7.71 -5.11 -13.61
C ALA A 174 -6.84 -6.24 -13.03
N SER A 175 -5.62 -5.93 -12.57
CA SER A 175 -4.70 -6.90 -11.97
C SER A 175 -5.11 -7.32 -10.57
N LEU A 176 -5.82 -6.45 -9.84
CA LEU A 176 -6.31 -6.76 -8.49
C LEU A 176 -7.39 -7.85 -8.48
N ARG A 177 -8.16 -8.01 -9.56
CA ARG A 177 -9.22 -9.02 -9.69
C ARG A 177 -8.73 -10.44 -9.53
N THR A 178 -7.45 -10.69 -9.79
CA THR A 178 -6.85 -12.02 -9.69
C THR A 178 -6.46 -12.40 -8.27
N LEU A 179 -6.44 -11.43 -7.36
CA LEU A 179 -6.00 -11.59 -5.99
C LEU A 179 -7.17 -11.94 -5.06
N SER A 180 -6.90 -12.74 -4.03
CA SER A 180 -7.85 -13.09 -2.97
C SER A 180 -7.40 -12.47 -1.65
N LEU A 181 -7.67 -11.21 -1.46
CA LEU A 181 -7.23 -10.43 -0.30
C LEU A 181 -8.30 -10.48 0.80
N ASP A 182 -7.95 -10.99 1.98
CA ASP A 182 -8.85 -11.22 3.11
C ASP A 182 -8.22 -10.87 4.48
N VAL A 183 -7.02 -10.30 4.48
CA VAL A 183 -6.36 -9.79 5.69
C VAL A 183 -6.89 -8.40 6.00
N ASP A 184 -7.49 -8.21 7.17
CA ASP A 184 -8.09 -6.94 7.57
C ASP A 184 -7.08 -6.00 8.26
N GLY A 185 -5.99 -6.53 8.84
CA GLY A 185 -5.04 -5.78 9.68
C GLY A 185 -3.88 -5.11 8.95
N TYR A 186 -2.91 -4.65 9.74
CA TYR A 186 -1.67 -4.03 9.25
C TYR A 186 -0.69 -5.02 8.63
N ASP A 187 -0.98 -6.31 8.70
CA ASP A 187 -0.27 -7.39 8.02
C ASP A 187 -0.72 -7.60 6.57
N PHE A 188 -1.71 -6.84 6.10
CA PHE A 188 -2.18 -6.83 4.71
C PHE A 188 -1.05 -6.75 3.66
N PRO A 189 0.02 -5.92 3.81
CA PRO A 189 1.09 -5.88 2.81
C PRO A 189 1.79 -7.23 2.59
N LEU A 190 1.87 -8.08 3.62
CA LEU A 190 2.50 -9.41 3.49
C LEU A 190 1.67 -10.33 2.60
N GLN A 191 0.35 -10.33 2.79
CA GLN A 191 -0.57 -11.05 1.90
C GLN A 191 -0.48 -10.49 0.47
N PHE A 192 -0.53 -9.18 0.33
CA PHE A 192 -0.50 -8.51 -0.97
C PHE A 192 0.74 -8.90 -1.77
N TRP A 193 1.95 -8.81 -1.19
CA TRP A 193 3.18 -9.11 -1.91
C TRP A 193 3.27 -10.57 -2.36
N VAL A 194 2.88 -11.51 -1.49
CA VAL A 194 2.90 -12.94 -1.87
C VAL A 194 1.96 -13.18 -3.04
N GLN A 195 0.74 -12.66 -2.97
CA GLN A 195 -0.24 -12.86 -4.03
C GLN A 195 0.12 -12.12 -5.31
N ALA A 196 0.62 -10.88 -5.22
CA ALA A 196 1.08 -10.14 -6.38
C ALA A 196 2.13 -10.93 -7.18
N VAL A 197 3.13 -11.50 -6.48
CA VAL A 197 4.17 -12.33 -7.11
C VAL A 197 3.61 -13.64 -7.62
N ALA A 198 2.79 -14.34 -6.84
CA ALA A 198 2.18 -15.63 -7.23
C ALA A 198 1.27 -15.50 -8.46
N HIS A 199 0.69 -14.34 -8.69
CA HIS A 199 -0.13 -14.03 -9.86
C HIS A 199 0.64 -13.31 -10.97
N GLY A 200 1.96 -13.14 -10.82
CA GLY A 200 2.86 -12.61 -11.83
C GLY A 200 2.70 -11.11 -12.10
N LEU A 201 2.18 -10.34 -11.15
CA LEU A 201 2.08 -8.88 -11.28
C LEU A 201 3.49 -8.28 -11.41
N ARG A 202 3.61 -7.30 -12.31
CA ARG A 202 4.85 -6.55 -12.52
C ARG A 202 4.88 -5.38 -11.54
N VAL A 203 5.93 -5.29 -10.75
CA VAL A 203 6.10 -4.26 -9.72
C VAL A 203 7.33 -3.43 -10.02
N ASP A 204 7.20 -2.12 -9.93
CA ASP A 204 8.32 -1.17 -9.90
C ASP A 204 8.21 -0.25 -8.69
N GLU A 205 9.35 0.26 -8.23
CA GLU A 205 9.41 1.26 -7.18
C GLU A 205 9.78 2.63 -7.73
N ILE A 206 9.15 3.67 -7.15
CA ILE A 206 9.55 5.08 -7.36
C ILE A 206 9.96 5.70 -6.02
N PRO A 207 10.93 6.63 -6.02
CA PRO A 207 11.33 7.28 -4.79
C PRO A 207 10.22 8.22 -4.28
N VAL A 208 9.95 8.15 -2.98
CA VAL A 208 9.09 9.11 -2.27
C VAL A 208 9.81 9.62 -1.02
N PRO A 209 9.57 10.87 -0.59
CA PRO A 209 10.16 11.39 0.63
C PRO A 209 9.84 10.54 1.86
N ARG A 210 10.80 10.41 2.76
CA ARG A 210 10.65 9.76 4.06
C ARG A 210 10.28 10.79 5.11
N ILE A 211 8.99 10.96 5.35
CA ILE A 211 8.44 11.95 6.28
C ILE A 211 7.83 11.23 7.49
N TYR A 212 8.24 11.63 8.68
CA TYR A 212 7.65 11.22 9.96
C TYR A 212 7.25 12.45 10.75
N VAL A 213 5.95 12.74 10.80
CA VAL A 213 5.39 13.92 11.48
C VAL A 213 5.27 13.66 12.97
N ASP A 214 4.80 12.47 13.35
CA ASP A 214 4.64 12.06 14.75
C ASP A 214 5.50 10.82 15.06
N PRO A 215 6.60 10.98 15.80
CA PRO A 215 7.45 9.86 16.20
C PRO A 215 6.75 8.90 17.18
N ASN A 216 5.69 9.34 17.87
CA ASN A 216 4.97 8.58 18.88
C ASN A 216 3.67 7.94 18.33
N ARG A 217 3.43 8.02 17.02
CA ARG A 217 2.24 7.42 16.40
C ARG A 217 2.14 5.94 16.72
N SER A 218 1.01 5.53 17.32
CA SER A 218 0.69 4.15 17.70
C SER A 218 0.06 3.38 16.53
N PHE A 219 0.34 2.07 16.45
CA PHE A 219 -0.38 1.11 15.60
C PHE A 219 -1.60 0.50 16.32
N GLY A 220 -1.81 0.87 17.58
CA GLY A 220 -2.83 0.32 18.46
C GLY A 220 -2.31 -0.82 19.33
N SER A 221 -2.37 -0.61 20.65
CA SER A 221 -2.12 -1.54 21.75
C SER A 221 -1.05 -2.63 21.51
N GLU A 222 -1.44 -3.80 21.03
CA GLU A 222 -0.54 -4.96 20.89
C GLU A 222 0.49 -4.82 19.75
N LEU A 223 0.17 -4.08 18.70
CA LEU A 223 1.08 -3.89 17.57
C LEU A 223 2.13 -2.80 17.80
N ASP A 224 2.05 -2.07 18.89
CA ASP A 224 3.13 -1.18 19.32
C ASP A 224 4.34 -1.95 19.84
N ASP A 225 4.15 -3.20 20.31
CA ASP A 225 5.25 -4.13 20.61
C ASP A 225 5.85 -4.66 19.28
N PRO A 226 7.13 -4.34 18.98
CA PRO A 226 7.77 -4.79 17.74
C PRO A 226 7.86 -6.31 17.62
N THR A 227 7.96 -7.03 18.74
CA THR A 227 8.09 -8.50 18.77
C THR A 227 6.76 -9.14 18.35
N ARG A 228 5.66 -8.69 18.94
CA ARG A 228 4.31 -9.16 18.59
C ARG A 228 3.97 -8.81 17.15
N ARG A 229 4.27 -7.58 16.73
CA ARG A 229 4.06 -7.14 15.36
C ARG A 229 4.84 -7.99 14.35
N MET A 230 6.12 -8.27 14.62
CA MET A 230 6.95 -9.11 13.77
C MET A 230 6.40 -10.55 13.71
N ALA A 231 5.96 -11.12 14.83
CA ALA A 231 5.37 -12.45 14.88
C ALA A 231 4.09 -12.54 14.02
N LEU A 232 3.19 -11.56 14.15
CA LEU A 232 1.97 -11.49 13.33
C LEU A 232 2.32 -11.42 11.83
N TYR A 233 3.23 -10.52 11.47
CA TYR A 233 3.62 -10.31 10.08
C TYR A 233 4.23 -11.57 9.46
N ARG A 234 5.12 -12.25 10.17
CA ARG A 234 5.70 -13.53 9.70
C ARG A 234 4.64 -14.63 9.60
N ALA A 235 3.73 -14.73 10.56
CA ALA A 235 2.65 -15.72 10.51
C ALA A 235 1.78 -15.53 9.26
N THR A 236 1.39 -14.30 8.93
CA THR A 236 0.64 -13.99 7.71
C THR A 236 1.46 -14.29 6.45
N PHE A 237 2.74 -13.91 6.43
CA PHE A 237 3.63 -14.19 5.31
C PHE A 237 3.76 -15.69 5.03
N GLU A 238 4.04 -16.51 6.04
CA GLU A 238 4.16 -17.97 5.88
C GLU A 238 2.83 -18.62 5.48
N ARG A 239 1.71 -18.16 6.03
CA ARG A 239 0.38 -18.63 5.64
C ARG A 239 0.13 -18.38 4.15
N GLU A 240 0.42 -17.18 3.65
CA GLU A 240 0.20 -16.84 2.24
C GLU A 240 1.19 -17.55 1.32
N LEU A 241 2.45 -17.74 1.71
CA LEU A 241 3.40 -18.57 0.95
C LEU A 241 2.88 -20.00 0.80
N ALA A 242 2.34 -20.59 1.86
CA ALA A 242 1.73 -21.92 1.79
C ALA A 242 0.50 -21.95 0.89
N ARG A 243 -0.39 -20.95 1.00
CA ARG A 243 -1.59 -20.78 0.16
C ARG A 243 -1.24 -20.67 -1.33
N CYS A 244 -0.17 -19.96 -1.67
CA CYS A 244 0.26 -19.69 -3.04
C CYS A 244 1.34 -20.66 -3.55
N ALA A 245 1.75 -21.67 -2.78
CA ALA A 245 2.91 -22.53 -3.08
C ALA A 245 2.86 -23.17 -4.47
N GLY A 246 1.69 -23.61 -4.94
CA GLY A 246 1.54 -24.18 -6.28
C GLY A 246 1.88 -23.19 -7.40
N ARG A 247 1.40 -21.93 -7.29
CA ARG A 247 1.66 -20.87 -8.27
C ARG A 247 3.12 -20.42 -8.25
N LEU A 248 3.71 -20.28 -7.06
CA LEU A 248 5.11 -19.86 -6.89
C LEU A 248 6.08 -20.91 -7.49
N ARG A 249 5.80 -22.21 -7.32
CA ARG A 249 6.61 -23.29 -7.92
C ARG A 249 6.53 -23.29 -9.44
N LEU A 250 5.35 -23.10 -10.01
CA LEU A 250 5.18 -23.03 -11.46
C LEU A 250 5.97 -21.85 -12.05
N ALA A 251 5.96 -20.70 -11.36
CA ALA A 251 6.69 -19.51 -11.79
C ALA A 251 8.22 -19.71 -11.76
N THR A 252 8.76 -20.48 -10.81
CA THR A 252 10.21 -20.71 -10.68
C THR A 252 10.75 -21.86 -11.54
N GLY A 253 9.88 -22.59 -12.24
CA GLY A 253 10.30 -23.74 -13.06
C GLY A 253 10.86 -24.91 -12.26
N SER A 254 10.70 -24.96 -10.95
CA SER A 254 11.07 -26.09 -10.11
C SER A 254 10.10 -27.25 -10.36
N VAL A 255 10.41 -28.05 -11.37
CA VAL A 255 9.92 -29.42 -11.45
C VAL A 255 10.70 -30.20 -10.38
N ALA A 256 9.96 -30.82 -9.46
CA ALA A 256 10.52 -31.74 -8.47
C ALA A 256 11.19 -32.94 -9.11
#